data_60a21f54712eee45f6b7d708739c6e00
#
_entry.id   60a21f54712eee45f6b7d708739c6e00
#
_cell.length_a   1.000
_cell.length_b   1.000
_cell.length_c   1.000
_cell.angle_alpha   90.00
_cell.angle_beta   90.00
_cell.angle_gamma   90.00
#
_symmetry.space_group_name_H-M   'P 1'
#
loop_
_entity.id
_entity.type
_entity.pdbx_description
1 polymer ?
#
loop_
_entity_poly.entity_id
_entity_poly.type
_entity_poly.pdbx_seq_one_letter_code
_entity_poly.pdbx_strand_id
1 'polypeptide(L)'
;MKHFHQFIILNLLFCFNLSAQLQLGCDCTTRYQSEIFDNTNKETVTYSDIHDLQMDIYTPEGDLCTNRPVLIFAHGGTFIFGNKNNSTVVNLCESFAKRGYVTASINYRLAGDLLGFLQAFTFYTDTEDAYNVVLNAVMDGKAAIRYFRKNFSENGNLYGIDPNQIWGGGNSAGGVLFLHAGHVATAEEFVNPLDVDRALIAQGIIDGFDGGIEGDSGNPGYSSELAGVISLAGALHRAEYVDESDVPSVFCHGDADGVVPYDCNGFQNNPIYDQLCGGGALYPEFQSLGITTDLLTFPNDDHCPWDGSTSKMNQVIEFVSDFIYQNIDCDLNNVEQSNIINQKEIYKLDILGRPVSVQKGFTFTVYQDGSVKKEYTYK
;
A
#
# COMPACT_ATOMS: atom_id res chain seq x y z
N MET A 1 33.52 50.49 10.03
CA MET A 1 32.64 50.22 8.86
C MET A 1 33.03 49.02 7.98
N LYS A 2 34.31 48.60 7.93
CA LYS A 2 34.73 47.44 7.10
C LYS A 2 34.36 46.05 7.67
N HIS A 3 34.12 45.91 8.95
CA HIS A 3 33.77 44.64 9.58
C HIS A 3 32.26 44.30 9.57
N PHE A 4 31.39 45.29 9.33
CA PHE A 4 29.94 45.09 9.30
C PHE A 4 29.46 44.45 7.97
N HIS A 5 30.18 44.67 6.86
CA HIS A 5 29.83 44.11 5.57
C HIS A 5 30.21 42.62 5.42
N GLN A 6 31.26 42.15 6.15
CA GLN A 6 31.64 40.74 6.11
C GLN A 6 30.66 39.82 6.87
N PHE A 7 30.01 40.32 7.93
CA PHE A 7 29.04 39.55 8.70
C PHE A 7 27.70 39.32 7.95
N ILE A 8 27.30 40.28 7.13
CA ILE A 8 26.04 40.17 6.34
C ILE A 8 26.21 39.24 5.18
N ILE A 9 27.39 39.20 4.54
CA ILE A 9 27.66 38.27 3.41
C ILE A 9 27.74 36.83 3.91
N LEU A 10 28.28 36.56 5.10
CA LEU A 10 28.41 35.22 5.66
C LEU A 10 27.03 34.66 6.07
N ASN A 11 26.13 35.49 6.60
CA ASN A 11 24.76 35.05 6.93
C ASN A 11 23.87 34.83 5.69
N LEU A 12 24.08 35.60 4.61
CA LEU A 12 23.37 35.37 3.35
C LEU A 12 23.82 34.09 2.63
N LEU A 13 25.10 33.71 2.73
CA LEU A 13 25.58 32.44 2.19
C LEU A 13 25.10 31.22 2.99
N PHE A 14 24.83 31.36 4.30
CA PHE A 14 24.29 30.27 5.10
C PHE A 14 22.77 30.04 4.86
N CYS A 15 22.01 31.09 4.52
CA CYS A 15 20.61 30.95 4.15
C CYS A 15 20.39 30.33 2.77
N PHE A 16 21.35 30.51 1.83
CA PHE A 16 21.22 29.91 0.49
C PHE A 16 21.49 28.40 0.42
N ASN A 17 22.19 27.84 1.40
CA ASN A 17 22.41 26.38 1.45
C ASN A 17 21.25 25.61 2.08
N LEU A 18 20.33 26.26 2.78
CA LEU A 18 19.16 25.59 3.36
C LEU A 18 18.01 25.42 2.35
N SER A 19 17.94 26.28 1.32
CA SER A 19 16.87 26.22 0.33
C SER A 19 17.18 25.32 -0.87
N ALA A 20 18.43 24.91 -1.07
CA ALA A 20 18.83 24.01 -2.17
C ALA A 20 18.61 22.51 -1.83
N GLN A 21 18.39 22.16 -0.56
CA GLN A 21 18.06 20.78 -0.14
C GLN A 21 16.55 20.49 -0.17
N LEU A 22 15.71 21.50 -0.44
CA LEU A 22 14.25 21.40 -0.30
C LEU A 22 13.51 20.96 -1.57
N GLN A 23 14.20 20.60 -2.64
CA GLN A 23 13.54 20.27 -3.92
C GLN A 23 14.09 19.02 -4.61
N LEU A 24 14.66 18.09 -3.85
CA LEU A 24 15.05 16.78 -4.37
C LEU A 24 13.90 15.79 -4.18
N GLY A 25 13.18 15.51 -5.28
CA GLY A 25 12.66 14.18 -5.45
C GLY A 25 11.19 13.89 -5.20
N CYS A 26 10.25 14.78 -5.57
CA CYS A 26 8.85 14.36 -5.76
C CYS A 26 8.57 13.87 -7.20
N ASP A 27 9.59 13.74 -8.01
CA ASP A 27 9.47 13.18 -9.35
C ASP A 27 9.65 11.66 -9.33
N CYS A 28 8.87 10.96 -10.11
CA CYS A 28 8.95 9.50 -10.22
C CYS A 28 10.22 9.03 -10.94
N THR A 29 11.02 9.90 -11.52
CA THR A 29 12.25 9.52 -12.22
C THR A 29 13.36 9.08 -11.26
N THR A 30 13.26 9.47 -9.98
CA THR A 30 14.24 9.15 -8.94
C THR A 30 13.67 8.34 -7.79
N ARG A 31 12.34 8.22 -7.71
CA ARG A 31 11.64 7.56 -6.59
C ARG A 31 11.08 6.20 -6.98
N TYR A 32 10.73 5.43 -5.97
CA TYR A 32 9.91 4.22 -6.01
C TYR A 32 10.61 2.95 -6.50
N GLN A 33 11.72 3.02 -7.24
CA GLN A 33 12.50 1.84 -7.66
C GLN A 33 13.65 1.52 -6.72
N SER A 34 14.43 2.52 -6.30
CA SER A 34 15.62 2.33 -5.45
C SER A 34 15.48 3.05 -4.12
N GLU A 35 16.19 2.56 -3.10
CA GLU A 35 16.30 3.27 -1.83
C GLU A 35 17.04 4.60 -2.04
N ILE A 36 16.37 5.70 -1.72
CA ILE A 36 16.87 7.08 -1.83
C ILE A 36 16.89 7.78 -0.46
N PHE A 37 16.28 7.17 0.55
CA PHE A 37 16.29 7.64 1.94
C PHE A 37 17.07 6.67 2.81
N ASP A 38 17.92 7.21 3.70
CA ASP A 38 18.73 6.39 4.62
C ASP A 38 17.87 5.82 5.76
N ASN A 39 16.89 6.59 6.23
CA ASN A 39 16.06 6.27 7.40
C ASN A 39 14.58 6.44 7.15
N THR A 40 13.78 5.83 8.03
CA THR A 40 12.33 5.96 8.07
C THR A 40 11.87 6.43 9.44
N ASN A 41 10.79 7.19 9.49
CA ASN A 41 10.02 7.42 10.71
C ASN A 41 8.99 6.31 10.87
N LYS A 42 8.72 5.90 12.11
CA LYS A 42 7.70 4.91 12.45
C LYS A 42 6.73 5.46 13.49
N GLU A 43 5.44 5.35 13.23
CA GLU A 43 4.36 5.71 14.14
C GLU A 43 3.41 4.54 14.31
N THR A 44 2.98 4.25 15.54
CA THR A 44 1.93 3.26 15.82
C THR A 44 0.60 3.97 16.01
N VAL A 45 -0.43 3.54 15.28
CA VAL A 45 -1.77 4.09 15.36
C VAL A 45 -2.81 2.99 15.55
N THR A 46 -3.94 3.31 16.18
CA THR A 46 -5.13 2.45 16.17
C THR A 46 -5.95 2.80 14.93
N TYR A 47 -6.10 1.85 14.01
CA TYR A 47 -6.89 2.03 12.79
C TYR A 47 -8.32 1.51 12.91
N SER A 48 -8.56 0.67 13.92
CA SER A 48 -9.90 0.20 14.29
C SER A 48 -10.07 0.31 15.80
N ASP A 49 -10.86 1.29 16.25
CA ASP A 49 -11.21 1.43 17.67
C ASP A 49 -12.18 0.35 18.16
N ILE A 50 -12.94 -0.25 17.21
CA ILE A 50 -13.96 -1.28 17.52
C ILE A 50 -13.30 -2.57 17.98
N HIS A 51 -12.18 -2.95 17.35
CA HIS A 51 -11.46 -4.19 17.63
C HIS A 51 -10.08 -3.97 18.23
N ASP A 52 -9.74 -2.73 18.61
CA ASP A 52 -8.41 -2.32 19.14
C ASP A 52 -7.24 -2.77 18.24
N LEU A 53 -7.44 -2.63 16.90
CA LEU A 53 -6.44 -3.04 15.92
C LEU A 53 -5.48 -1.91 15.62
N GLN A 54 -4.20 -2.23 15.69
CA GLN A 54 -3.11 -1.28 15.47
C GLN A 54 -2.35 -1.58 14.19
N MET A 55 -1.77 -0.54 13.62
CA MET A 55 -0.76 -0.63 12.57
C MET A 55 0.44 0.26 12.88
N ASP A 56 1.60 -0.11 12.35
CA ASP A 56 2.78 0.74 12.31
C ASP A 56 2.89 1.37 10.93
N ILE A 57 2.90 2.70 10.86
CA ILE A 57 3.06 3.47 9.63
C ILE A 57 4.50 3.91 9.52
N TYR A 58 5.12 3.69 8.35
CA TYR A 58 6.48 4.09 8.04
C TYR A 58 6.47 5.15 6.95
N THR A 59 7.23 6.22 7.15
CA THR A 59 7.41 7.29 6.18
C THR A 59 8.89 7.57 5.99
N PRO A 60 9.35 8.01 4.79
CA PRO A 60 10.74 8.41 4.61
C PRO A 60 11.11 9.57 5.53
N GLU A 61 12.25 9.50 6.21
CA GLU A 61 12.70 10.57 7.09
C GLU A 61 13.07 11.82 6.29
N GLY A 62 12.48 12.96 6.66
CA GLY A 62 12.75 14.26 6.03
C GLY A 62 12.11 14.46 4.65
N ASP A 63 11.26 13.55 4.21
CA ASP A 63 10.54 13.68 2.95
C ASP A 63 9.33 14.62 3.06
N LEU A 64 9.22 15.56 2.13
CA LEU A 64 8.17 16.57 2.08
C LEU A 64 7.13 16.35 0.96
N CYS A 65 7.21 15.24 0.25
CA CYS A 65 6.25 14.93 -0.81
C CYS A 65 4.86 14.64 -0.23
N THR A 66 3.82 15.09 -0.94
CA THR A 66 2.44 15.06 -0.46
C THR A 66 1.51 14.20 -1.32
N ASN A 67 2.06 13.38 -2.22
CA ASN A 67 1.30 12.55 -3.16
C ASN A 67 1.96 11.17 -3.30
N ARG A 68 2.25 10.52 -2.18
CA ARG A 68 2.96 9.25 -2.13
C ARG A 68 2.00 8.07 -2.24
N PRO A 69 2.31 7.04 -3.04
CA PRO A 69 1.59 5.79 -2.96
C PRO A 69 1.71 5.15 -1.58
N VAL A 70 0.69 4.41 -1.17
CA VAL A 70 0.64 3.69 0.11
C VAL A 70 0.71 2.20 -0.15
N LEU A 71 1.56 1.48 0.60
CA LEU A 71 1.62 0.03 0.59
C LEU A 71 1.28 -0.50 1.99
N ILE A 72 0.19 -1.24 2.11
CA ILE A 72 -0.26 -1.84 3.38
C ILE A 72 0.09 -3.32 3.38
N PHE A 73 0.88 -3.78 4.35
CA PHE A 73 1.29 -5.17 4.46
C PHE A 73 0.69 -5.88 5.68
N ALA A 74 0.10 -7.05 5.44
CA ALA A 74 -0.36 -7.97 6.47
C ALA A 74 0.64 -9.13 6.66
N HIS A 75 0.85 -9.51 7.93
CA HIS A 75 1.77 -10.60 8.28
C HIS A 75 1.20 -11.99 7.96
N GLY A 76 2.07 -12.98 7.86
CA GLY A 76 1.74 -14.40 7.80
C GLY A 76 1.47 -14.98 9.18
N GLY A 77 1.22 -16.29 9.23
CA GLY A 77 1.00 -17.05 10.47
C GLY A 77 -0.31 -17.82 10.48
N THR A 78 -0.79 -18.24 9.32
CA THR A 78 -1.98 -19.10 9.12
C THR A 78 -3.26 -18.58 9.82
N PHE A 79 -3.40 -17.26 9.96
CA PHE A 79 -4.46 -16.61 10.74
C PHE A 79 -4.53 -17.03 12.22
N ILE A 80 -3.53 -17.74 12.74
CA ILE A 80 -3.44 -18.19 14.13
C ILE A 80 -2.43 -17.35 14.92
N PHE A 81 -1.33 -16.98 14.29
CA PHE A 81 -0.19 -16.32 14.91
C PHE A 81 0.26 -15.08 14.13
N GLY A 82 1.10 -14.32 14.77
CA GLY A 82 1.75 -13.17 14.16
C GLY A 82 1.22 -11.84 14.66
N ASN A 83 1.85 -10.79 14.23
CA ASN A 83 1.44 -9.41 14.47
C ASN A 83 2.23 -8.47 13.54
N LYS A 84 1.91 -7.18 13.56
CA LYS A 84 2.55 -6.12 12.76
C LYS A 84 4.07 -6.00 12.91
N ASN A 85 4.69 -6.61 13.93
CA ASN A 85 6.14 -6.63 14.12
C ASN A 85 6.81 -7.86 13.49
N ASN A 86 6.10 -8.65 12.69
CA ASN A 86 6.71 -9.75 11.93
C ASN A 86 7.84 -9.22 11.05
N SER A 87 9.01 -9.88 11.11
CA SER A 87 10.24 -9.39 10.46
C SER A 87 10.13 -9.24 8.94
N THR A 88 9.35 -10.09 8.29
CA THR A 88 9.13 -10.05 6.83
C THR A 88 8.39 -8.77 6.44
N VAL A 89 7.25 -8.49 7.07
CA VAL A 89 6.47 -7.28 6.74
C VAL A 89 7.15 -6.00 7.21
N VAL A 90 7.88 -6.02 8.33
CA VAL A 90 8.69 -4.87 8.77
C VAL A 90 9.78 -4.56 7.75
N ASN A 91 10.51 -5.58 7.27
CA ASN A 91 11.54 -5.40 6.24
C ASN A 91 10.96 -4.82 4.94
N LEU A 92 9.80 -5.32 4.48
CA LEU A 92 9.08 -4.75 3.34
C LEU A 92 8.74 -3.28 3.59
N CYS A 93 8.10 -2.97 4.74
CA CYS A 93 7.72 -1.60 5.08
C CYS A 93 8.91 -0.64 5.07
N GLU A 94 10.01 -0.99 5.74
CA GLU A 94 11.21 -0.15 5.80
C GLU A 94 11.85 0.03 4.42
N SER A 95 11.98 -1.07 3.64
CA SER A 95 12.61 -1.02 2.32
C SER A 95 11.79 -0.17 1.32
N PHE A 96 10.47 -0.33 1.29
CA PHE A 96 9.61 0.49 0.42
C PHE A 96 9.49 1.94 0.93
N ALA A 97 9.44 2.18 2.23
CA ALA A 97 9.47 3.55 2.75
C ALA A 97 10.77 4.27 2.35
N LYS A 98 11.93 3.62 2.40
CA LYS A 98 13.18 4.18 1.90
C LYS A 98 13.19 4.47 0.40
N ARG A 99 12.29 3.86 -0.38
CA ARG A 99 12.06 4.17 -1.80
C ARG A 99 11.12 5.34 -2.03
N GLY A 100 10.51 5.88 -0.97
CA GLY A 100 9.64 7.05 -1.05
C GLY A 100 8.14 6.77 -0.89
N TYR A 101 7.75 5.53 -0.65
CA TYR A 101 6.36 5.18 -0.33
C TYR A 101 5.99 5.55 1.12
N VAL A 102 4.71 5.65 1.39
CA VAL A 102 4.18 5.46 2.74
C VAL A 102 3.83 3.99 2.89
N THR A 103 4.28 3.35 3.95
CA THR A 103 4.00 1.93 4.15
C THR A 103 3.38 1.67 5.51
N ALA A 104 2.62 0.60 5.64
CA ALA A 104 2.05 0.20 6.91
C ALA A 104 2.11 -1.31 7.12
N SER A 105 2.46 -1.76 8.32
CA SER A 105 2.27 -3.13 8.77
C SER A 105 1.08 -3.20 9.73
N ILE A 106 0.12 -4.09 9.45
CA ILE A 106 -1.14 -4.15 10.21
C ILE A 106 -1.21 -5.39 11.11
N ASN A 107 -1.87 -5.23 12.28
CA ASN A 107 -2.51 -6.33 12.97
C ASN A 107 -3.88 -6.59 12.33
N TYR A 108 -4.37 -7.79 12.42
CA TYR A 108 -5.74 -8.17 12.07
C TYR A 108 -6.21 -9.25 13.02
N ARG A 109 -7.53 -9.46 13.16
CA ARG A 109 -8.09 -10.47 14.07
C ARG A 109 -7.64 -11.86 13.66
N LEU A 110 -7.18 -12.63 14.65
CA LEU A 110 -6.73 -14.00 14.48
C LEU A 110 -7.83 -14.99 14.89
N ALA A 111 -7.70 -16.25 14.49
CA ALA A 111 -8.65 -17.29 14.83
C ALA A 111 -8.88 -17.43 16.36
N GLY A 112 -7.84 -17.19 17.16
CA GLY A 112 -7.94 -17.19 18.64
C GLY A 112 -8.86 -16.10 19.19
N ASP A 113 -8.92 -14.96 18.55
CA ASP A 113 -9.77 -13.82 18.93
C ASP A 113 -11.25 -14.08 18.61
N LEU A 114 -11.51 -14.84 17.55
CA LEU A 114 -12.85 -15.12 17.04
C LEU A 114 -13.47 -16.40 17.60
N LEU A 115 -12.68 -17.47 17.67
CA LEU A 115 -13.15 -18.82 17.98
C LEU A 115 -12.68 -19.33 19.35
N GLY A 116 -11.71 -18.64 19.99
CA GLY A 116 -11.03 -19.08 21.19
C GLY A 116 -9.86 -20.03 20.93
N PHE A 117 -9.01 -20.20 21.96
CA PHE A 117 -7.68 -20.81 21.84
C PHE A 117 -7.66 -22.22 21.24
N LEU A 118 -8.58 -23.09 21.67
CA LEU A 118 -8.53 -24.49 21.20
C LEU A 118 -8.99 -24.64 19.75
N GLN A 119 -10.04 -23.95 19.35
CA GLN A 119 -10.63 -24.05 18.00
C GLN A 119 -9.78 -23.32 16.96
N ALA A 120 -8.99 -22.32 17.38
CA ALA A 120 -8.07 -21.62 16.50
C ALA A 120 -7.07 -22.55 15.76
N PHE A 121 -6.73 -23.71 16.33
CA PHE A 121 -5.81 -24.66 15.69
C PHE A 121 -6.48 -25.63 14.72
N THR A 122 -7.80 -25.61 14.62
CA THR A 122 -8.58 -26.53 13.80
C THR A 122 -9.59 -25.84 12.90
N PHE A 123 -9.64 -24.51 12.89
CA PHE A 123 -10.64 -23.74 12.15
C PHE A 123 -10.72 -24.12 10.66
N TYR A 124 -9.59 -24.43 10.04
CA TYR A 124 -9.52 -24.82 8.63
C TYR A 124 -10.11 -26.22 8.32
N THR A 125 -10.52 -26.97 9.35
CA THR A 125 -11.20 -28.25 9.18
C THR A 125 -12.73 -28.13 9.14
N ASP A 126 -13.24 -26.94 9.42
CA ASP A 126 -14.65 -26.58 9.35
C ASP A 126 -14.84 -25.38 8.42
N THR A 127 -15.69 -25.51 7.42
CA THR A 127 -15.86 -24.48 6.39
C THR A 127 -16.41 -23.16 6.96
N GLU A 128 -17.36 -23.21 7.90
CA GLU A 128 -17.94 -21.98 8.50
C GLU A 128 -16.89 -21.25 9.34
N ASP A 129 -16.12 -21.96 10.16
CA ASP A 129 -15.03 -21.39 10.94
C ASP A 129 -13.95 -20.78 10.03
N ALA A 130 -13.58 -21.49 8.92
CA ALA A 130 -12.58 -21.02 7.98
C ALA A 130 -13.01 -19.72 7.31
N TYR A 131 -14.24 -19.65 6.81
CA TYR A 131 -14.78 -18.41 6.20
C TYR A 131 -14.90 -17.30 7.26
N ASN A 132 -15.35 -17.59 8.45
CA ASN A 132 -15.45 -16.60 9.52
C ASN A 132 -14.10 -15.97 9.82
N VAL A 133 -13.05 -16.76 9.99
CA VAL A 133 -11.70 -16.26 10.29
C VAL A 133 -11.15 -15.41 9.14
N VAL A 134 -11.21 -15.91 7.90
CA VAL A 134 -10.64 -15.22 6.75
C VAL A 134 -11.41 -13.94 6.44
N LEU A 135 -12.76 -13.97 6.41
CA LEU A 135 -13.57 -12.79 6.11
C LEU A 135 -13.39 -11.70 7.17
N ASN A 136 -13.31 -12.03 8.45
CA ASN A 136 -13.02 -11.02 9.48
C ASN A 136 -11.65 -10.38 9.29
N ALA A 137 -10.62 -11.13 8.92
CA ALA A 137 -9.30 -10.57 8.61
C ALA A 137 -9.35 -9.66 7.36
N VAL A 138 -10.12 -10.04 6.33
CA VAL A 138 -10.35 -9.21 5.13
C VAL A 138 -11.01 -7.88 5.50
N MET A 139 -12.05 -7.89 6.35
CA MET A 139 -12.73 -6.67 6.82
C MET A 139 -11.78 -5.77 7.61
N ASP A 140 -10.85 -6.34 8.38
CA ASP A 140 -9.81 -5.59 9.09
C ASP A 140 -8.83 -4.93 8.11
N GLY A 141 -8.39 -5.64 7.07
CA GLY A 141 -7.59 -5.07 6.00
C GLY A 141 -8.29 -3.91 5.27
N LYS A 142 -9.59 -4.09 4.94
CA LYS A 142 -10.42 -3.04 4.36
C LYS A 142 -10.52 -1.81 5.28
N ALA A 143 -10.64 -2.01 6.60
CA ALA A 143 -10.65 -0.89 7.55
C ALA A 143 -9.32 -0.13 7.61
N ALA A 144 -8.17 -0.81 7.43
CA ALA A 144 -6.87 -0.16 7.34
C ALA A 144 -6.75 0.70 6.07
N ILE A 145 -7.27 0.24 4.94
CA ILE A 145 -7.35 1.02 3.69
C ILE A 145 -8.19 2.29 3.92
N ARG A 146 -9.38 2.13 4.50
CA ARG A 146 -10.29 3.25 4.81
C ARG A 146 -9.69 4.26 5.78
N TYR A 147 -8.83 3.82 6.72
CA TYR A 147 -8.12 4.71 7.64
C TYR A 147 -7.26 5.75 6.90
N PHE A 148 -6.51 5.33 5.88
CA PHE A 148 -5.69 6.25 5.10
C PHE A 148 -6.53 7.27 4.33
N ARG A 149 -7.64 6.87 3.71
CA ARG A 149 -8.56 7.77 3.02
C ARG A 149 -9.27 8.75 3.96
N LYS A 150 -9.66 8.27 5.15
CA LYS A 150 -10.21 9.13 6.20
C LYS A 150 -9.17 10.17 6.66
N ASN A 151 -7.94 9.72 6.93
CA ASN A 151 -6.86 10.62 7.33
C ASN A 151 -6.57 11.68 6.26
N PHE A 152 -6.52 11.30 5.00
CA PHE A 152 -6.40 12.24 3.88
C PHE A 152 -7.51 13.29 3.90
N SER A 153 -8.75 12.87 4.06
CA SER A 153 -9.94 13.73 3.96
C SER A 153 -10.15 14.62 5.20
N GLU A 154 -9.97 14.08 6.41
CA GLU A 154 -10.34 14.75 7.66
C GLU A 154 -9.16 15.39 8.38
N ASN A 155 -7.93 14.88 8.21
CA ASN A 155 -6.76 15.30 8.98
C ASN A 155 -5.72 16.05 8.13
N GLY A 156 -6.11 16.57 6.96
CA GLY A 156 -5.23 17.38 6.12
C GLY A 156 -4.08 16.61 5.50
N ASN A 157 -4.31 15.33 5.18
CA ASN A 157 -3.29 14.46 4.56
C ASN A 157 -2.00 14.35 5.39
N LEU A 158 -2.13 13.99 6.66
CA LEU A 158 -1.02 13.93 7.62
C LEU A 158 0.19 13.12 7.11
N TYR A 159 -0.07 12.06 6.35
CA TYR A 159 0.98 11.19 5.82
C TYR A 159 1.44 11.57 4.40
N GLY A 160 0.91 12.63 3.79
CA GLY A 160 1.28 13.07 2.43
C GLY A 160 1.04 11.99 1.38
N ILE A 161 -0.12 11.35 1.37
CA ILE A 161 -0.45 10.24 0.49
C ILE A 161 -1.29 10.67 -0.73
N ASP A 162 -1.29 9.82 -1.76
CA ASP A 162 -2.33 9.79 -2.77
C ASP A 162 -3.41 8.77 -2.36
N PRO A 163 -4.65 9.18 -2.09
CA PRO A 163 -5.72 8.28 -1.66
C PRO A 163 -6.18 7.31 -2.77
N ASN A 164 -5.78 7.54 -4.03
CA ASN A 164 -6.09 6.68 -5.17
C ASN A 164 -4.99 5.63 -5.40
N GLN A 165 -3.81 5.79 -4.80
CA GLN A 165 -2.66 4.89 -4.95
C GLN A 165 -2.40 4.11 -3.66
N ILE A 166 -3.40 3.34 -3.21
CA ILE A 166 -3.28 2.46 -2.05
C ILE A 166 -3.23 1.01 -2.53
N TRP A 167 -2.12 0.34 -2.24
CA TRP A 167 -1.87 -1.05 -2.55
C TRP A 167 -1.95 -1.89 -1.28
N GLY A 168 -2.54 -3.07 -1.39
CA GLY A 168 -2.58 -4.04 -0.31
C GLY A 168 -1.70 -5.23 -0.60
N GLY A 169 -1.01 -5.77 0.41
CA GLY A 169 -0.20 -6.95 0.21
C GLY A 169 0.13 -7.68 1.50
N GLY A 170 0.78 -8.82 1.38
CA GLY A 170 1.15 -9.57 2.57
C GLY A 170 1.82 -10.89 2.30
N ASN A 171 2.32 -11.47 3.39
CA ASN A 171 3.03 -12.74 3.40
C ASN A 171 2.08 -13.86 3.82
N SER A 172 1.98 -14.97 3.07
CA SER A 172 1.16 -16.13 3.44
C SER A 172 -0.31 -15.73 3.72
N ALA A 173 -0.81 -15.92 4.93
CA ALA A 173 -2.15 -15.47 5.35
C ALA A 173 -2.44 -14.00 5.04
N GLY A 174 -1.44 -13.12 5.16
CA GLY A 174 -1.57 -11.71 4.77
C GLY A 174 -1.76 -11.53 3.26
N GLY A 175 -1.16 -12.37 2.43
CA GLY A 175 -1.38 -12.43 1.00
C GLY A 175 -2.80 -12.89 0.66
N VAL A 176 -3.29 -13.93 1.37
CA VAL A 176 -4.69 -14.38 1.26
C VAL A 176 -5.65 -13.25 1.60
N LEU A 177 -5.42 -12.55 2.72
CA LEU A 177 -6.23 -11.41 3.16
C LEU A 177 -6.38 -10.36 2.06
N PHE A 178 -5.26 -9.87 1.50
CA PHE A 178 -5.32 -8.77 0.53
C PHE A 178 -5.73 -9.21 -0.87
N LEU A 179 -5.50 -10.47 -1.27
CA LEU A 179 -6.09 -11.00 -2.49
C LEU A 179 -7.61 -10.99 -2.41
N HIS A 180 -8.20 -11.45 -1.30
CA HIS A 180 -9.65 -11.37 -1.13
C HIS A 180 -10.16 -9.93 -0.98
N ALA A 181 -9.43 -9.06 -0.31
CA ALA A 181 -9.81 -7.65 -0.18
C ALA A 181 -9.84 -6.91 -1.52
N GLY A 182 -8.98 -7.30 -2.46
CA GLY A 182 -8.84 -6.66 -3.76
C GLY A 182 -9.67 -7.27 -4.89
N HIS A 183 -10.01 -8.57 -4.80
CA HIS A 183 -10.64 -9.33 -5.88
C HIS A 183 -11.99 -9.95 -5.51
N VAL A 184 -12.51 -9.65 -4.32
CA VAL A 184 -13.86 -10.07 -3.92
C VAL A 184 -14.61 -8.81 -3.48
N ALA A 185 -15.23 -8.14 -4.47
CA ALA A 185 -15.88 -6.85 -4.26
C ALA A 185 -17.35 -7.00 -3.83
N THR A 186 -18.00 -8.12 -4.16
CA THR A 186 -19.42 -8.35 -3.87
C THR A 186 -19.65 -9.70 -3.21
N ALA A 187 -20.73 -9.83 -2.45
CA ALA A 187 -21.14 -11.10 -1.87
C ALA A 187 -21.57 -12.12 -2.94
N GLU A 188 -22.05 -11.64 -4.08
CA GLU A 188 -22.46 -12.46 -5.20
C GLU A 188 -21.30 -13.21 -5.84
N GLU A 189 -20.07 -12.71 -5.76
CA GLU A 189 -18.87 -13.39 -6.28
C GLU A 189 -18.57 -14.67 -5.51
N PHE A 190 -19.00 -14.79 -4.25
CA PHE A 190 -18.94 -16.06 -3.53
C PHE A 190 -19.96 -17.09 -4.02
N VAL A 191 -20.98 -16.65 -4.77
CA VAL A 191 -22.04 -17.53 -5.28
C VAL A 191 -21.54 -18.32 -6.49
N ASN A 192 -20.74 -19.36 -6.24
CA ASN A 192 -20.44 -20.32 -7.29
C ASN A 192 -21.64 -21.27 -7.46
N PRO A 193 -22.27 -21.34 -8.65
CA PRO A 193 -23.38 -22.26 -8.90
C PRO A 193 -23.01 -23.75 -8.74
N LEU A 194 -21.73 -24.09 -8.70
CA LEU A 194 -21.23 -25.45 -8.48
C LEU A 194 -21.02 -25.78 -7.00
N ASP A 195 -21.09 -24.79 -6.09
CA ASP A 195 -20.87 -24.97 -4.64
C ASP A 195 -21.80 -24.05 -3.82
N VAL A 196 -23.10 -24.28 -3.98
CA VAL A 196 -24.16 -23.47 -3.37
C VAL A 196 -24.07 -23.46 -1.84
N ASP A 197 -23.65 -24.56 -1.22
CA ASP A 197 -23.62 -24.69 0.24
C ASP A 197 -22.54 -23.74 0.82
N ARG A 198 -21.34 -23.69 0.21
CA ARG A 198 -20.27 -22.77 0.65
C ARG A 198 -20.62 -21.32 0.38
N ALA A 199 -21.24 -21.03 -0.74
CA ALA A 199 -21.73 -19.69 -1.05
C ALA A 199 -22.73 -19.18 -0.01
N LEU A 200 -23.64 -20.04 0.44
CA LEU A 200 -24.63 -19.70 1.49
C LEU A 200 -23.96 -19.44 2.85
N ILE A 201 -22.91 -20.20 3.21
CA ILE A 201 -22.13 -19.98 4.43
C ILE A 201 -21.45 -18.61 4.36
N ALA A 202 -20.72 -18.32 3.29
CA ALA A 202 -20.05 -17.04 3.09
C ALA A 202 -21.05 -15.87 3.15
N GLN A 203 -22.18 -15.98 2.44
CA GLN A 203 -23.24 -14.98 2.45
C GLN A 203 -23.80 -14.76 3.86
N GLY A 204 -24.06 -15.83 4.61
CA GLY A 204 -24.57 -15.73 5.99
C GLY A 204 -23.62 -15.00 6.92
N ILE A 205 -22.31 -15.19 6.77
CA ILE A 205 -21.28 -14.46 7.53
C ILE A 205 -21.26 -12.98 7.14
N ILE A 206 -21.26 -12.69 5.84
CA ILE A 206 -21.25 -11.32 5.30
C ILE A 206 -22.50 -10.55 5.71
N ASP A 207 -23.67 -11.20 5.69
CA ASP A 207 -24.93 -10.60 6.15
C ASP A 207 -24.93 -10.30 7.65
N GLY A 208 -24.06 -10.95 8.41
CA GLY A 208 -23.84 -10.68 9.83
C GLY A 208 -22.99 -9.45 10.12
N PHE A 209 -22.25 -8.92 9.12
CA PHE A 209 -21.45 -7.70 9.29
C PHE A 209 -22.32 -6.45 9.10
N ASP A 210 -22.17 -5.48 10.00
CA ASP A 210 -22.80 -4.15 9.84
C ASP A 210 -22.04 -3.35 8.76
N GLY A 211 -22.40 -3.57 7.51
CA GLY A 211 -21.70 -3.01 6.34
C GLY A 211 -21.49 -4.03 5.22
N GLY A 212 -21.98 -5.26 5.41
CA GLY A 212 -21.87 -6.34 4.42
C GLY A 212 -20.41 -6.67 4.11
N ILE A 213 -20.07 -6.80 2.83
CA ILE A 213 -18.72 -7.13 2.36
C ILE A 213 -17.66 -6.06 2.69
N GLU A 214 -18.07 -4.84 3.00
CA GLU A 214 -17.16 -3.79 3.50
C GLU A 214 -16.82 -3.97 4.99
N GLY A 215 -17.64 -4.73 5.70
CA GLY A 215 -17.44 -5.06 7.11
C GLY A 215 -17.62 -3.90 8.08
N ASP A 216 -17.52 -4.23 9.34
CA ASP A 216 -17.75 -3.34 10.49
C ASP A 216 -16.46 -2.99 11.27
N SER A 217 -15.29 -3.32 10.73
CA SER A 217 -14.02 -3.13 11.46
C SER A 217 -13.56 -1.67 11.58
N GLY A 218 -14.36 -0.70 11.13
CA GLY A 218 -14.13 0.72 11.36
C GLY A 218 -13.98 1.57 10.12
N ASN A 219 -13.87 2.88 10.33
CA ASN A 219 -13.74 3.92 9.30
C ASN A 219 -14.83 3.85 8.21
N PRO A 220 -16.13 3.81 8.56
CA PRO A 220 -17.20 3.71 7.57
C PRO A 220 -17.30 4.97 6.70
N GLY A 221 -17.84 4.82 5.48
CA GLY A 221 -18.08 5.93 4.55
C GLY A 221 -16.88 6.30 3.67
N TYR A 222 -15.76 5.59 3.79
CA TYR A 222 -14.60 5.69 2.89
C TYR A 222 -14.49 4.41 2.06
N SER A 223 -13.99 4.53 0.82
CA SER A 223 -13.75 3.37 -0.04
C SER A 223 -12.63 2.48 0.50
N SER A 224 -12.77 1.16 0.35
CA SER A 224 -11.72 0.17 0.59
C SER A 224 -11.07 -0.34 -0.70
N GLU A 225 -11.35 0.28 -1.85
CA GLU A 225 -10.74 -0.10 -3.13
C GLU A 225 -9.21 0.00 -3.08
N LEU A 226 -8.54 -0.91 -3.77
CA LEU A 226 -7.09 -0.95 -3.93
C LEU A 226 -6.69 -0.51 -5.34
N ALA A 227 -5.49 0.05 -5.48
CA ALA A 227 -4.86 0.29 -6.77
C ALA A 227 -4.17 -0.97 -7.32
N GLY A 228 -3.91 -1.96 -6.47
CA GLY A 228 -3.37 -3.25 -6.82
C GLY A 228 -3.03 -4.10 -5.60
N VAL A 229 -2.64 -5.36 -5.85
CA VAL A 229 -2.35 -6.35 -4.80
C VAL A 229 -0.95 -6.94 -4.96
N ILE A 230 -0.29 -7.17 -3.82
CA ILE A 230 1.03 -7.81 -3.71
C ILE A 230 0.88 -9.10 -2.91
N SER A 231 0.94 -10.24 -3.58
CA SER A 231 0.78 -11.55 -2.95
C SER A 231 2.11 -12.28 -2.80
N LEU A 232 2.57 -12.44 -1.58
CA LEU A 232 3.75 -13.24 -1.24
C LEU A 232 3.31 -14.57 -0.64
N ALA A 233 3.33 -15.64 -1.43
CA ALA A 233 2.82 -16.97 -1.07
C ALA A 233 1.38 -16.95 -0.52
N GLY A 234 0.53 -16.06 -1.07
CA GLY A 234 -0.90 -15.99 -0.80
C GLY A 234 -1.72 -16.76 -1.82
N ALA A 235 -3.02 -16.83 -1.61
CA ALA A 235 -3.97 -17.49 -2.50
C ALA A 235 -5.35 -16.86 -2.43
N LEU A 236 -6.14 -17.00 -3.50
CA LEU A 236 -7.60 -16.86 -3.47
C LEU A 236 -8.24 -18.23 -3.22
N HIS A 237 -9.42 -18.21 -2.65
CA HIS A 237 -10.23 -19.43 -2.49
C HIS A 237 -10.55 -20.05 -3.86
N ARG A 238 -10.77 -19.23 -4.88
CA ARG A 238 -11.01 -19.67 -6.26
C ARG A 238 -10.39 -18.69 -7.25
N ALA A 239 -9.84 -19.22 -8.36
CA ALA A 239 -9.34 -18.40 -9.44
C ALA A 239 -10.48 -17.67 -10.18
N GLU A 240 -11.68 -18.27 -10.22
CA GLU A 240 -12.87 -17.74 -10.86
C GLU A 240 -13.48 -16.50 -10.16
N TYR A 241 -12.93 -16.08 -9.02
CA TYR A 241 -13.29 -14.80 -8.41
C TYR A 241 -12.73 -13.60 -9.19
N VAL A 242 -11.71 -13.84 -10.00
CA VAL A 242 -11.06 -12.77 -10.78
C VAL A 242 -11.89 -12.47 -12.03
N ASP A 243 -12.16 -11.19 -12.28
CA ASP A 243 -12.85 -10.72 -13.48
C ASP A 243 -12.10 -9.55 -14.18
N GLU A 244 -12.55 -9.15 -15.37
CA GLU A 244 -11.89 -8.13 -16.20
C GLU A 244 -11.81 -6.73 -15.53
N SER A 245 -12.56 -6.48 -14.46
CA SER A 245 -12.59 -5.20 -13.72
C SER A 245 -11.58 -5.16 -12.57
N ASP A 246 -10.93 -6.27 -12.28
CA ASP A 246 -10.01 -6.40 -11.15
C ASP A 246 -8.71 -5.61 -11.30
N VAL A 247 -8.10 -5.33 -10.16
CA VAL A 247 -6.90 -4.50 -10.07
C VAL A 247 -5.62 -5.28 -10.44
N PRO A 248 -4.55 -4.59 -10.89
CA PRO A 248 -3.24 -5.21 -11.12
C PRO A 248 -2.74 -6.00 -9.91
N SER A 249 -2.13 -7.17 -10.14
CA SER A 249 -1.62 -8.01 -9.06
C SER A 249 -0.27 -8.63 -9.39
N VAL A 250 0.64 -8.63 -8.40
CA VAL A 250 1.95 -9.25 -8.49
C VAL A 250 2.09 -10.39 -7.49
N PHE A 251 2.65 -11.49 -7.95
CA PHE A 251 2.80 -12.72 -7.17
C PHE A 251 4.27 -13.09 -6.99
N CYS A 252 4.63 -13.52 -5.77
CA CYS A 252 5.88 -14.23 -5.50
C CYS A 252 5.55 -15.55 -4.80
N HIS A 253 6.01 -16.69 -5.33
CA HIS A 253 5.61 -17.99 -4.80
C HIS A 253 6.69 -19.07 -5.02
N GLY A 254 6.87 -19.97 -4.06
CA GLY A 254 7.65 -21.20 -4.26
C GLY A 254 6.81 -22.28 -4.96
N ASP A 255 7.32 -22.91 -6.01
CA ASP A 255 6.54 -23.88 -6.78
C ASP A 255 6.40 -25.25 -6.09
N ALA A 256 7.15 -25.49 -5.01
CA ALA A 256 7.01 -26.66 -4.15
C ALA A 256 6.35 -26.33 -2.78
N ASP A 257 5.60 -25.23 -2.71
CA ASP A 257 4.95 -24.77 -1.47
C ASP A 257 4.02 -25.85 -0.89
N GLY A 258 4.37 -26.32 0.30
CA GLY A 258 3.65 -27.37 1.03
C GLY A 258 2.57 -26.85 1.96
N VAL A 259 2.36 -25.54 2.05
CA VAL A 259 1.40 -24.88 2.97
C VAL A 259 0.28 -24.20 2.21
N VAL A 260 0.60 -23.22 1.38
CA VAL A 260 -0.32 -22.54 0.47
C VAL A 260 -0.03 -23.03 -0.94
N PRO A 261 -0.97 -23.75 -1.59
CA PRO A 261 -0.69 -24.35 -2.90
C PRO A 261 -0.24 -23.31 -3.92
N TYR A 262 0.81 -23.65 -4.71
CA TYR A 262 1.23 -22.85 -5.85
C TYR A 262 0.16 -22.82 -6.95
N ASP A 263 -0.38 -23.99 -7.28
CA ASP A 263 -1.55 -24.17 -8.16
C ASP A 263 -2.84 -24.20 -7.32
N CYS A 264 -3.96 -24.73 -7.84
CA CYS A 264 -5.19 -24.91 -7.09
C CYS A 264 -5.21 -26.26 -6.36
N ASN A 265 -5.28 -26.24 -5.02
CA ASN A 265 -5.42 -27.44 -4.19
C ASN A 265 -6.00 -27.03 -2.82
N GLY A 266 -6.29 -27.98 -1.93
CA GLY A 266 -6.64 -27.68 -0.55
C GLY A 266 -5.43 -27.17 0.27
N PHE A 267 -5.71 -26.51 1.39
CA PHE A 267 -4.66 -26.08 2.32
C PHE A 267 -3.71 -27.23 2.67
N GLN A 268 -2.41 -26.97 2.73
CA GLN A 268 -1.34 -27.98 2.87
C GLN A 268 -1.37 -29.06 1.78
N ASN A 269 -1.79 -28.69 0.59
CA ASN A 269 -1.97 -29.61 -0.54
C ASN A 269 -2.89 -30.80 -0.24
N ASN A 270 -3.77 -30.66 0.73
CA ASN A 270 -4.71 -31.70 1.14
C ASN A 270 -6.11 -31.41 0.57
N PRO A 271 -6.61 -32.23 -0.39
CA PRO A 271 -7.88 -31.98 -1.07
C PRO A 271 -9.13 -32.17 -0.17
N ILE A 272 -8.95 -32.54 1.11
CA ILE A 272 -10.04 -32.59 2.09
C ILE A 272 -10.42 -31.17 2.54
N TYR A 273 -9.47 -30.26 2.55
CA TYR A 273 -9.69 -28.85 2.93
C TYR A 273 -10.20 -28.03 1.74
N ASP A 274 -10.74 -26.86 2.05
CA ASP A 274 -11.21 -25.95 1.02
C ASP A 274 -10.09 -25.55 0.08
N GLN A 275 -10.47 -25.38 -1.21
CA GLN A 275 -9.54 -25.05 -2.28
C GLN A 275 -8.90 -23.69 -2.02
N LEU A 276 -7.63 -23.61 -2.37
CA LEU A 276 -6.86 -22.37 -2.49
C LEU A 276 -6.12 -22.38 -3.81
N CYS A 277 -6.12 -21.28 -4.52
CA CYS A 277 -5.43 -21.09 -5.79
C CYS A 277 -4.31 -20.06 -5.60
N GLY A 278 -3.06 -20.49 -5.66
CA GLY A 278 -1.89 -19.63 -5.48
C GLY A 278 -1.41 -18.99 -6.77
N GLY A 279 -0.21 -18.37 -6.73
CA GLY A 279 0.33 -17.58 -7.83
C GLY A 279 0.45 -18.32 -9.14
N GLY A 280 0.74 -19.62 -9.14
CA GLY A 280 0.85 -20.44 -10.36
C GLY A 280 -0.47 -20.60 -11.11
N ALA A 281 -1.59 -20.68 -10.38
CA ALA A 281 -2.92 -20.75 -10.96
C ALA A 281 -3.49 -19.35 -11.29
N LEU A 282 -3.26 -18.36 -10.40
CA LEU A 282 -3.82 -17.01 -10.57
C LEU A 282 -3.15 -16.25 -11.71
N TYR A 283 -1.84 -16.33 -11.86
CA TYR A 283 -1.12 -15.61 -12.90
C TYR A 283 -1.66 -15.83 -14.32
N PRO A 284 -1.84 -17.08 -14.81
CA PRO A 284 -2.42 -17.32 -16.14
C PRO A 284 -3.89 -16.87 -16.22
N GLU A 285 -4.66 -16.90 -15.14
CA GLU A 285 -6.03 -16.40 -15.12
C GLU A 285 -6.08 -14.88 -15.32
N PHE A 286 -5.28 -14.13 -14.56
CA PHE A 286 -5.13 -12.67 -14.74
C PHE A 286 -4.71 -12.31 -16.18
N GLN A 287 -3.74 -13.05 -16.74
CA GLN A 287 -3.31 -12.84 -18.12
C GLN A 287 -4.44 -13.08 -19.12
N SER A 288 -5.26 -14.12 -18.91
CA SER A 288 -6.36 -14.48 -19.81
C SER A 288 -7.44 -13.41 -19.87
N LEU A 289 -7.62 -12.68 -18.77
CA LEU A 289 -8.57 -11.56 -18.61
C LEU A 289 -7.96 -10.22 -19.02
N GLY A 290 -6.66 -10.18 -19.38
CA GLY A 290 -5.98 -8.96 -19.78
C GLY A 290 -5.64 -8.02 -18.62
N ILE A 291 -5.68 -8.51 -17.37
CA ILE A 291 -5.30 -7.75 -16.18
C ILE A 291 -3.78 -7.71 -16.07
N THR A 292 -3.22 -6.55 -15.72
CA THR A 292 -1.78 -6.40 -15.51
C THR A 292 -1.31 -7.26 -14.35
N THR A 293 -0.39 -8.18 -14.61
CA THR A 293 0.10 -9.13 -13.62
C THR A 293 1.52 -9.58 -13.92
N ASP A 294 2.24 -10.00 -12.88
CA ASP A 294 3.53 -10.68 -13.01
C ASP A 294 3.76 -11.68 -11.88
N LEU A 295 4.64 -12.67 -12.10
CA LEU A 295 4.90 -13.78 -11.18
C LEU A 295 6.39 -14.08 -11.07
N LEU A 296 6.93 -13.93 -9.85
CA LEU A 296 8.24 -14.44 -9.48
C LEU A 296 8.09 -15.84 -8.85
N THR A 297 8.46 -16.86 -9.59
CA THR A 297 8.50 -18.23 -9.08
C THR A 297 9.88 -18.55 -8.50
N PHE A 298 9.92 -19.15 -7.32
CA PHE A 298 11.11 -19.73 -6.70
C PHE A 298 11.13 -21.26 -6.95
N PRO A 299 11.94 -21.75 -7.90
CA PRO A 299 11.88 -23.15 -8.33
C PRO A 299 12.33 -24.11 -7.23
N ASN A 300 11.55 -25.16 -6.98
CA ASN A 300 11.73 -26.19 -5.95
C ASN A 300 11.83 -25.64 -4.52
N ASP A 301 11.40 -24.42 -4.28
CA ASP A 301 11.33 -23.85 -2.95
C ASP A 301 9.93 -24.05 -2.32
N ASP A 302 9.95 -24.26 -1.02
CA ASP A 302 8.76 -24.42 -0.18
C ASP A 302 8.17 -23.04 0.21
N HIS A 303 7.25 -23.02 1.14
CA HIS A 303 6.49 -21.86 1.62
C HIS A 303 7.38 -20.70 2.08
N CYS A 304 7.12 -19.49 1.54
CA CYS A 304 7.81 -18.25 1.92
C CYS A 304 9.35 -18.35 1.88
N PRO A 305 9.98 -18.71 0.75
CA PRO A 305 11.43 -18.99 0.68
C PRO A 305 12.31 -17.78 0.97
N TRP A 306 11.78 -16.57 1.03
CA TRP A 306 12.45 -15.33 1.43
C TRP A 306 12.54 -15.18 2.96
N ASP A 307 11.73 -15.89 3.74
CA ASP A 307 11.83 -15.86 5.20
C ASP A 307 13.19 -16.43 5.65
N GLY A 308 13.98 -15.59 6.32
CA GLY A 308 15.35 -15.94 6.73
C GLY A 308 16.40 -15.91 5.61
N SER A 309 16.06 -15.51 4.38
CA SER A 309 17.00 -15.37 3.26
C SER A 309 17.04 -13.95 2.71
N THR A 310 18.03 -13.17 3.11
CA THR A 310 18.23 -11.78 2.61
C THR A 310 18.30 -11.75 1.08
N SER A 311 18.95 -12.72 0.45
CA SER A 311 19.09 -12.75 -1.02
C SER A 311 17.75 -12.93 -1.71
N LYS A 312 16.88 -13.83 -1.22
CA LYS A 312 15.55 -14.04 -1.80
C LYS A 312 14.61 -12.89 -1.46
N MET A 313 14.70 -12.33 -0.25
CA MET A 313 13.95 -11.14 0.11
C MET A 313 14.27 -9.96 -0.80
N ASN A 314 15.55 -9.74 -1.12
CA ASN A 314 15.95 -8.68 -2.05
C ASN A 314 15.38 -8.93 -3.46
N GLN A 315 15.35 -10.17 -3.95
CA GLN A 315 14.71 -10.51 -5.22
C GLN A 315 13.20 -10.18 -5.21
N VAL A 316 12.50 -10.51 -4.10
CA VAL A 316 11.09 -10.14 -3.92
C VAL A 316 10.90 -8.62 -3.97
N ILE A 317 11.71 -7.89 -3.18
CA ILE A 317 11.60 -6.43 -3.10
C ILE A 317 11.87 -5.76 -4.45
N GLU A 318 12.91 -6.17 -5.17
CA GLU A 318 13.23 -5.63 -6.49
C GLU A 318 12.12 -5.93 -7.50
N PHE A 319 11.67 -7.17 -7.57
CA PHE A 319 10.61 -7.60 -8.49
C PHE A 319 9.29 -6.86 -8.24
N VAL A 320 8.86 -6.79 -6.98
CA VAL A 320 7.63 -6.07 -6.59
C VAL A 320 7.78 -4.57 -6.83
N SER A 321 8.96 -4.00 -6.53
CA SER A 321 9.24 -2.57 -6.78
C SER A 321 9.12 -2.20 -8.26
N ASP A 322 9.68 -3.03 -9.15
CA ASP A 322 9.59 -2.81 -10.59
C ASP A 322 8.15 -2.90 -11.10
N PHE A 323 7.38 -3.88 -10.60
CA PHE A 323 5.97 -4.02 -10.95
C PHE A 323 5.14 -2.82 -10.50
N ILE A 324 5.26 -2.42 -9.23
CA ILE A 324 4.50 -1.28 -8.69
C ILE A 324 4.88 0.00 -9.45
N TYR A 325 6.18 0.25 -9.67
CA TYR A 325 6.65 1.44 -10.37
C TYR A 325 6.05 1.60 -11.78
N GLN A 326 5.83 0.50 -12.49
CA GLN A 326 5.20 0.50 -13.81
C GLN A 326 3.69 0.75 -13.77
N ASN A 327 3.06 0.60 -12.58
CA ASN A 327 1.61 0.65 -12.41
C ASN A 327 1.13 1.79 -11.49
N ILE A 328 2.04 2.57 -10.90
CA ILE A 328 1.66 3.81 -10.19
C ILE A 328 1.48 4.95 -11.18
N ASP A 329 0.48 5.81 -10.92
CA ASP A 329 0.32 7.06 -11.67
C ASP A 329 1.33 8.08 -11.17
N CYS A 330 2.30 8.38 -12.02
CA CYS A 330 3.34 9.37 -11.78
C CYS A 330 3.03 10.74 -12.39
N ASP A 331 1.81 11.00 -12.80
CA ASP A 331 1.45 12.24 -13.50
C ASP A 331 1.40 13.42 -12.52
N LEU A 332 2.59 13.98 -12.23
CA LEU A 332 2.78 15.17 -11.39
C LEU A 332 2.09 16.42 -11.96
N ASN A 333 1.60 16.37 -13.20
CA ASN A 333 0.96 17.51 -13.87
C ASN A 333 -0.43 17.85 -13.29
N ASN A 334 -1.08 16.95 -12.56
CA ASN A 334 -2.39 17.20 -11.95
C ASN A 334 -2.33 18.03 -10.65
N VAL A 335 -1.17 18.10 -9.98
CA VAL A 335 -1.02 18.89 -8.74
C VAL A 335 -0.89 20.39 -9.06
N GLU A 336 -0.31 20.76 -10.22
CA GLU A 336 -0.22 22.18 -10.62
C GLU A 336 -1.57 22.80 -11.02
N GLN A 337 -2.50 22.01 -11.57
CA GLN A 337 -3.78 22.58 -12.05
C GLN A 337 -4.83 22.79 -10.96
N SER A 338 -4.82 22.03 -9.88
CA SER A 338 -5.78 22.22 -8.77
C SER A 338 -5.41 23.35 -7.80
N ASN A 339 -4.12 23.72 -7.70
CA ASN A 339 -3.63 24.79 -6.83
C ASN A 339 -3.56 26.18 -7.48
N ILE A 340 -3.74 26.26 -8.82
CA ILE A 340 -3.66 27.55 -9.55
C ILE A 340 -4.87 28.46 -9.29
N ILE A 341 -5.96 27.95 -8.70
CA ILE A 341 -7.23 28.72 -8.62
C ILE A 341 -7.21 29.81 -7.53
N ASN A 342 -6.24 29.84 -6.59
CA ASN A 342 -6.23 30.86 -5.52
C ASN A 342 -4.86 31.40 -5.06
N GLN A 343 -3.80 31.27 -5.82
CA GLN A 343 -2.53 31.93 -5.46
C GLN A 343 -2.60 33.43 -5.75
N LYS A 344 -2.82 34.23 -4.72
CA LYS A 344 -2.77 35.67 -4.86
C LYS A 344 -1.31 36.12 -4.98
N GLU A 345 -0.97 36.64 -6.17
CA GLU A 345 0.33 37.27 -6.43
C GLU A 345 0.53 38.45 -5.47
N ILE A 346 1.65 38.46 -4.71
CA ILE A 346 1.97 39.53 -3.78
C ILE A 346 2.82 40.59 -4.46
N TYR A 347 3.91 40.17 -5.10
CA TYR A 347 4.82 41.08 -5.81
C TYR A 347 5.72 40.33 -6.79
N LYS A 348 6.27 41.10 -7.77
CA LYS A 348 7.29 40.64 -8.71
C LYS A 348 8.62 41.32 -8.44
N LEU A 349 9.70 40.54 -8.53
CA LEU A 349 11.05 40.99 -8.31
C LEU A 349 11.93 40.74 -9.52
N ASP A 350 12.94 41.58 -9.74
CA ASP A 350 14.04 41.33 -10.68
C ASP A 350 15.11 40.40 -10.04
N ILE A 351 16.14 40.08 -10.82
CA ILE A 351 17.25 39.23 -10.38
C ILE A 351 18.05 39.81 -9.20
N LEU A 352 17.87 41.09 -8.86
CA LEU A 352 18.50 41.81 -7.77
C LEU A 352 17.55 41.95 -6.59
N GLY A 353 16.34 41.31 -6.62
CA GLY A 353 15.34 41.39 -5.58
C GLY A 353 14.56 42.70 -5.51
N ARG A 354 14.55 43.52 -6.61
CA ARG A 354 13.84 44.81 -6.64
C ARG A 354 12.46 44.64 -7.26
N PRO A 355 11.41 45.28 -6.73
CA PRO A 355 10.08 45.22 -7.31
C PRO A 355 10.05 45.72 -8.76
N VAL A 356 9.37 44.95 -9.64
CA VAL A 356 9.25 45.31 -11.06
C VAL A 356 7.82 45.10 -11.56
N SER A 357 7.39 46.02 -12.46
CA SER A 357 6.21 45.87 -13.28
C SER A 357 6.65 45.47 -14.69
N VAL A 358 6.50 44.20 -15.02
CA VAL A 358 6.80 43.56 -16.30
C VAL A 358 7.91 44.25 -17.15
N GLN A 359 9.12 43.77 -17.04
CA GLN A 359 10.23 44.17 -17.88
C GLN A 359 10.90 42.97 -18.54
N LYS A 360 11.65 43.25 -19.65
CA LYS A 360 12.48 42.31 -20.38
C LYS A 360 13.53 41.67 -19.46
N GLY A 361 13.57 40.32 -19.39
CA GLY A 361 14.53 39.60 -18.59
C GLY A 361 13.89 38.62 -17.61
N PHE A 362 14.66 38.22 -16.59
CA PHE A 362 14.17 37.35 -15.55
C PHE A 362 13.34 38.09 -14.50
N THR A 363 12.17 37.59 -14.20
CA THR A 363 11.31 38.04 -13.10
C THR A 363 10.99 36.88 -12.17
N PHE A 364 10.84 37.18 -10.89
CA PHE A 364 10.44 36.26 -9.84
C PHE A 364 9.10 36.72 -9.26
N THR A 365 8.04 35.94 -9.49
CA THR A 365 6.72 36.21 -8.91
C THR A 365 6.63 35.48 -7.56
N VAL A 366 6.38 36.23 -6.47
CA VAL A 366 6.21 35.68 -5.13
C VAL A 366 4.72 35.63 -4.81
N TYR A 367 4.26 34.47 -4.34
CA TYR A 367 2.88 34.22 -3.99
C TYR A 367 2.64 34.23 -2.46
N GLN A 368 1.38 34.28 -2.06
CA GLN A 368 0.99 34.40 -0.65
C GLN A 368 1.37 33.16 0.18
N ASP A 369 1.55 32.01 -0.42
CA ASP A 369 2.00 30.77 0.21
C ASP A 369 3.53 30.68 0.37
N GLY A 370 4.26 31.72 -0.08
CA GLY A 370 5.71 31.76 -0.05
C GLY A 370 6.38 31.15 -1.27
N SER A 371 5.62 30.55 -2.19
CA SER A 371 6.17 30.00 -3.42
C SER A 371 6.67 31.10 -4.36
N VAL A 372 7.65 30.77 -5.22
CA VAL A 372 8.28 31.72 -6.14
C VAL A 372 8.35 31.12 -7.53
N LYS A 373 7.72 31.78 -8.53
CA LYS A 373 7.78 31.41 -9.94
C LYS A 373 8.82 32.27 -10.68
N LYS A 374 9.74 31.63 -11.39
CA LYS A 374 10.72 32.30 -12.24
C LYS A 374 10.22 32.33 -13.69
N GLU A 375 10.19 33.50 -14.29
CA GLU A 375 9.79 33.69 -15.68
C GLU A 375 10.85 34.48 -16.45
N TYR A 376 10.96 34.22 -17.76
CA TYR A 376 11.81 35.03 -18.67
C TYR A 376 10.95 35.62 -19.76
N THR A 377 10.95 36.95 -19.88
CA THR A 377 10.14 37.65 -20.88
C THR A 377 11.04 38.14 -22.02
N TYR A 378 10.74 37.68 -23.23
CA TYR A 378 11.31 38.16 -24.50
C TYR A 378 10.41 39.29 -25.03
N LYS A 379 10.92 40.50 -25.17
CA LYS A 379 10.34 41.55 -26.02
C LYS A 379 11.41 42.41 -26.61
#